data_fdbf7cbd3162ea09c7a7893333da2e91
#
_entry.id   fdbf7cbd3162ea09c7a7893333da2e91
#
_cell.length_a   1.000
_cell.length_b   1.000
_cell.length_c   1.000
_cell.angle_alpha   90.00
_cell.angle_beta   90.00
_cell.angle_gamma   90.00
#
_symmetry.space_group_name_H-M   'P 1'
#
loop_
_entity.id
_entity.type
_entity.pdbx_description
1 polymer ?
#
loop_
_entity_poly.entity_id
_entity_poly.type
_entity_poly.pdbx_seq_one_letter_code
_entity_poly.pdbx_strand_id
1 'polypeptide(L)'
;LLFSTFKGSGYDIACCDVNHPIIYNKMGNSICINKANFNPPFIENLFLIYLGKKQNTQTSIENYSKSQFNKVESIKKINRICDEFLKCNDLIHFEELIQEHESIISKAISINPIQKSTFIGYKDGKIKSLGSWGGDFILVTTKNKDLTYFRNRGLNTIIPLKEMVYLG
;
A
#
# COMPACT_ATOMS: atom_id res chain seq x y z
N LEU A 1 25.52 -7.94 4.68
CA LEU A 1 25.37 -9.41 4.94
C LEU A 1 23.89 -9.83 4.97
N LEU A 2 22.98 -9.10 5.64
CA LEU A 2 21.54 -9.43 5.69
C LEU A 2 20.86 -9.44 4.32
N PHE A 3 21.16 -8.48 3.44
CA PHE A 3 20.56 -8.40 2.11
C PHE A 3 20.98 -9.51 1.14
N SER A 4 22.13 -10.16 1.35
CA SER A 4 22.61 -11.24 0.49
C SER A 4 21.99 -12.60 0.80
N THR A 5 21.46 -12.79 1.99
CA THR A 5 20.83 -14.05 2.44
C THR A 5 19.30 -14.01 2.37
N PHE A 6 18.70 -12.83 2.29
CA PHE A 6 17.26 -12.65 2.27
C PHE A 6 16.70 -12.71 0.83
N LYS A 7 15.82 -13.69 0.54
CA LYS A 7 15.21 -13.86 -0.77
C LYS A 7 14.09 -12.85 -1.12
N GLY A 8 13.81 -11.87 -0.24
CA GLY A 8 12.81 -10.83 -0.43
C GLY A 8 13.34 -9.57 -1.13
N SER A 9 12.51 -8.53 -1.16
CA SER A 9 12.91 -7.21 -1.69
C SER A 9 13.95 -6.52 -0.84
N GLY A 10 13.97 -6.76 0.46
CA GLY A 10 14.77 -6.07 1.47
C GLY A 10 14.16 -4.75 1.96
N TYR A 11 12.96 -4.39 1.46
CA TYR A 11 12.26 -3.17 1.84
C TYR A 11 11.95 -3.13 3.34
N ASP A 12 11.44 -4.23 3.88
CA ASP A 12 11.08 -4.38 5.31
C ASP A 12 12.29 -4.17 6.21
N ILE A 13 13.46 -4.71 5.82
CA ILE A 13 14.73 -4.53 6.54
C ILE A 13 15.14 -3.04 6.51
N ALA A 14 15.03 -2.40 5.34
CA ALA A 14 15.36 -0.99 5.20
C ALA A 14 14.44 -0.09 6.05
N CYS A 15 13.16 -0.44 6.19
CA CYS A 15 12.23 0.29 7.04
C CYS A 15 12.52 0.14 8.54
N CYS A 16 13.08 -0.99 8.98
CA CYS A 16 13.41 -1.21 10.40
C CYS A 16 14.62 -0.40 10.88
N ASP A 17 15.47 0.05 9.96
CA ASP A 17 16.73 0.75 10.27
C ASP A 17 16.57 2.28 10.30
N VAL A 18 15.35 2.79 10.10
CA VAL A 18 15.09 4.22 10.01
C VAL A 18 13.86 4.62 10.83
N ASN A 19 13.83 5.88 11.26
CA ASN A 19 12.72 6.48 12.02
C ASN A 19 11.97 7.55 11.22
N HIS A 20 11.88 7.41 9.92
CA HIS A 20 11.17 8.33 9.02
C HIS A 20 10.66 7.58 7.79
N PRO A 21 9.69 8.11 7.05
CA PRO A 21 9.28 7.55 5.76
C PRO A 21 10.44 7.49 4.77
N ILE A 22 10.48 6.46 3.94
CA ILE A 22 11.55 6.27 2.95
C ILE A 22 10.99 6.01 1.55
N ILE A 23 11.76 6.43 0.56
CA ILE A 23 11.65 5.96 -0.82
C ILE A 23 12.71 4.89 -1.02
N TYR A 24 12.25 3.67 -1.28
CA TYR A 24 13.11 2.52 -1.53
C TYR A 24 13.13 2.19 -3.02
N ASN A 25 14.29 2.31 -3.65
CA ASN A 25 14.48 1.97 -5.06
C ASN A 25 15.46 0.81 -5.19
N LYS A 26 15.05 -0.22 -5.92
CA LYS A 26 15.90 -1.38 -6.23
C LYS A 26 16.04 -1.53 -7.74
N MET A 27 17.27 -1.40 -8.24
CA MET A 27 17.63 -1.62 -9.65
C MET A 27 18.68 -2.73 -9.75
N GLY A 28 18.24 -3.93 -10.10
CA GLY A 28 19.10 -5.11 -10.07
C GLY A 28 19.61 -5.38 -8.64
N ASN A 29 20.93 -5.32 -8.46
CA ASN A 29 21.58 -5.49 -7.15
C ASN A 29 21.80 -4.16 -6.39
N SER A 30 21.54 -3.03 -7.04
CA SER A 30 21.72 -1.72 -6.42
C SER A 30 20.45 -1.31 -5.68
N ILE A 31 20.63 -0.85 -4.43
CA ILE A 31 19.57 -0.34 -3.57
C ILE A 31 19.87 1.13 -3.27
N CYS A 32 18.88 1.98 -3.44
CA CYS A 32 18.93 3.39 -3.07
C CYS A 32 17.78 3.68 -2.09
N ILE A 33 18.12 4.23 -0.94
CA ILE A 33 17.17 4.59 0.12
C ILE A 33 17.27 6.09 0.34
N ASN A 34 16.17 6.80 0.16
CA ASN A 34 16.10 8.23 0.39
C ASN A 34 15.03 8.53 1.44
N LYS A 35 15.29 9.53 2.29
CA LYS A 35 14.27 10.06 3.18
C LYS A 35 13.11 10.63 2.36
N ALA A 36 11.89 10.28 2.74
CA ALA A 36 10.67 10.86 2.21
C ALA A 36 10.05 11.82 3.22
N ASN A 37 9.39 12.86 2.72
CA ASN A 37 8.52 13.70 3.53
C ASN A 37 7.07 13.35 3.14
N PHE A 38 6.33 12.74 4.07
CA PHE A 38 4.93 12.40 3.87
C PHE A 38 4.13 12.82 5.09
N ASN A 39 3.59 14.02 5.04
CA ASN A 39 2.69 14.56 6.07
C ASN A 39 1.56 15.34 5.40
N PRO A 40 0.63 14.65 4.73
CA PRO A 40 -0.44 15.30 4.00
C PRO A 40 -1.46 15.94 4.98
N PRO A 41 -2.12 17.05 4.59
CA PRO A 41 -3.09 17.75 5.44
C PRO A 41 -4.31 16.88 5.80
N PHE A 42 -4.55 15.81 5.05
CA PHE A 42 -5.62 14.84 5.27
C PHE A 42 -5.17 13.58 6.04
N ILE A 43 -4.04 13.62 6.75
CA ILE A 43 -3.50 12.46 7.49
C ILE A 43 -4.52 11.87 8.50
N GLU A 44 -5.36 12.73 9.07
CA GLU A 44 -6.44 12.34 9.98
C GLU A 44 -7.56 11.53 9.32
N ASN A 45 -7.59 11.48 8.00
CA ASN A 45 -8.55 10.72 7.22
C ASN A 45 -8.02 9.34 6.78
N LEU A 46 -6.79 8.99 7.21
CA LEU A 46 -6.10 7.76 6.82
C LEU A 46 -6.03 6.79 8.00
N PHE A 47 -6.45 5.56 7.77
CA PHE A 47 -6.48 4.50 8.79
C PHE A 47 -5.89 3.21 8.26
N LEU A 48 -5.19 2.49 9.13
CA LEU A 48 -4.76 1.12 8.92
C LEU A 48 -5.75 0.18 9.59
N ILE A 49 -6.25 -0.81 8.85
CA ILE A 49 -7.18 -1.80 9.39
C ILE A 49 -6.55 -3.19 9.25
N TYR A 50 -6.45 -3.90 10.37
CA TYR A 50 -5.92 -5.27 10.40
C TYR A 50 -7.00 -6.25 9.98
N LEU A 51 -6.70 -7.11 9.01
CA LEU A 51 -7.64 -8.07 8.45
C LEU A 51 -7.66 -9.43 9.17
N GLY A 52 -6.76 -9.65 10.12
CA GLY A 52 -6.68 -10.91 10.85
C GLY A 52 -6.22 -12.11 10.00
N LYS A 53 -5.69 -11.86 8.79
CA LYS A 53 -5.28 -12.92 7.85
C LYS A 53 -3.87 -12.65 7.37
N LYS A 54 -2.99 -13.64 7.48
CA LYS A 54 -1.66 -13.60 6.86
C LYS A 54 -1.76 -14.09 5.42
N GLN A 55 -1.33 -13.25 4.46
CA GLN A 55 -1.31 -13.62 3.05
C GLN A 55 -0.04 -14.41 2.70
N ASN A 56 -0.18 -15.41 1.86
CA ASN A 56 0.98 -16.12 1.32
C ASN A 56 1.60 -15.33 0.17
N THR A 57 2.73 -14.71 0.43
CA THR A 57 3.49 -13.91 -0.54
C THR A 57 3.91 -14.72 -1.77
N GLN A 58 4.15 -16.04 -1.63
CA GLN A 58 4.57 -16.90 -2.74
C GLN A 58 3.52 -16.96 -3.85
N THR A 59 2.25 -17.10 -3.53
CA THR A 59 1.17 -17.15 -4.52
C THR A 59 1.10 -15.85 -5.34
N SER A 60 1.28 -14.70 -4.70
CA SER A 60 1.29 -13.41 -5.41
C SER A 60 2.50 -13.28 -6.36
N ILE A 61 3.67 -13.78 -5.96
CA ILE A 61 4.89 -13.81 -6.79
C ILE A 61 4.72 -14.75 -7.98
N GLU A 62 4.13 -15.93 -7.79
CA GLU A 62 3.87 -16.88 -8.86
C GLU A 62 2.88 -16.33 -9.90
N ASN A 63 1.81 -15.69 -9.46
CA ASN A 63 0.84 -15.04 -10.35
C ASN A 63 1.50 -13.92 -11.16
N TYR A 64 2.32 -13.09 -10.52
CA TYR A 64 3.07 -12.03 -11.20
C TYR A 64 4.04 -12.59 -12.26
N SER A 65 4.74 -13.69 -11.98
CA SER A 65 5.70 -14.28 -12.93
C SER A 65 5.02 -14.84 -14.17
N LYS A 66 3.79 -15.35 -14.05
CA LYS A 66 2.98 -15.93 -15.14
C LYS A 66 2.22 -14.88 -15.96
N SER A 67 2.10 -13.64 -15.48
CA SER A 67 1.30 -12.62 -16.14
C SER A 67 1.98 -12.10 -17.43
N GLN A 68 1.19 -11.99 -18.52
CA GLN A 68 1.61 -11.35 -19.79
C GLN A 68 1.49 -9.81 -19.76
N PHE A 69 1.66 -9.24 -18.61
CA PHE A 69 1.45 -7.85 -18.35
C PHE A 69 2.63 -6.98 -18.85
N ASN A 70 2.36 -5.81 -19.42
CA ASN A 70 3.43 -4.89 -19.86
C ASN A 70 4.14 -4.30 -18.63
N LYS A 71 5.18 -5.00 -18.17
CA LYS A 71 5.91 -4.67 -16.95
C LYS A 71 6.53 -3.28 -17.00
N VAL A 72 7.12 -2.90 -18.13
CA VAL A 72 7.89 -1.65 -18.26
C VAL A 72 6.96 -0.43 -18.11
N GLU A 73 5.83 -0.42 -18.84
CA GLU A 73 4.88 0.69 -18.76
C GLU A 73 4.26 0.81 -17.37
N SER A 74 3.97 -0.33 -16.75
CA SER A 74 3.33 -0.34 -15.43
C SER A 74 4.26 0.08 -14.31
N ILE A 75 5.54 -0.30 -14.38
CA ILE A 75 6.56 0.21 -13.46
C ILE A 75 6.65 1.73 -13.58
N LYS A 76 6.66 2.29 -14.79
CA LYS A 76 6.66 3.74 -14.98
C LYS A 76 5.45 4.41 -14.35
N LYS A 77 4.25 3.84 -14.54
CA LYS A 77 3.01 4.35 -13.94
C LYS A 77 3.05 4.28 -12.41
N ILE A 78 3.50 3.16 -11.84
CA ILE A 78 3.61 3.00 -10.38
C ILE A 78 4.62 4.00 -9.80
N ASN A 79 5.78 4.18 -10.44
CA ASN A 79 6.77 5.17 -9.98
C ASN A 79 6.18 6.58 -9.98
N ARG A 80 5.47 6.98 -11.06
CA ARG A 80 4.76 8.26 -11.10
C ARG A 80 3.76 8.39 -9.95
N ILE A 81 2.94 7.37 -9.71
CA ILE A 81 1.97 7.37 -8.61
C ILE A 81 2.67 7.51 -7.26
N CYS A 82 3.80 6.84 -7.04
CA CYS A 82 4.56 6.97 -5.79
C CYS A 82 5.06 8.41 -5.59
N ASP A 83 5.58 9.05 -6.65
CA ASP A 83 6.04 10.44 -6.59
C ASP A 83 4.88 11.41 -6.32
N GLU A 84 3.71 11.15 -6.91
CA GLU A 84 2.51 11.97 -6.70
C GLU A 84 1.92 11.79 -5.29
N PHE A 85 1.94 10.58 -4.73
CA PHE A 85 1.52 10.35 -3.33
C PHE A 85 2.29 11.23 -2.35
N LEU A 86 3.59 11.40 -2.55
CA LEU A 86 4.43 12.21 -1.67
C LEU A 86 4.13 13.72 -1.74
N LYS A 87 3.58 14.17 -2.86
CA LYS A 87 3.29 15.60 -3.13
C LYS A 87 1.80 15.92 -2.97
N CYS A 88 0.97 14.91 -2.74
CA CYS A 88 -0.47 15.07 -2.73
C CYS A 88 -0.96 15.81 -1.48
N ASN A 89 -1.69 16.90 -1.68
CA ASN A 89 -2.27 17.72 -0.63
C ASN A 89 -3.80 17.67 -0.61
N ASP A 90 -4.41 16.88 -1.48
CA ASP A 90 -5.84 16.72 -1.61
C ASP A 90 -6.27 15.25 -1.46
N LEU A 91 -7.27 15.00 -0.60
CA LEU A 91 -7.76 13.66 -0.32
C LEU A 91 -8.41 13.01 -1.55
N ILE A 92 -9.12 13.78 -2.37
CA ILE A 92 -9.80 13.25 -3.56
C ILE A 92 -8.76 12.76 -4.56
N HIS A 93 -7.75 13.59 -4.83
CA HIS A 93 -6.64 13.19 -5.71
C HIS A 93 -5.86 12.00 -5.15
N PHE A 94 -5.62 11.95 -3.84
CA PHE A 94 -4.99 10.79 -3.20
C PHE A 94 -5.82 9.50 -3.39
N GLU A 95 -7.14 9.59 -3.31
CA GLU A 95 -8.06 8.48 -3.56
C GLU A 95 -8.03 8.01 -5.03
N GLU A 96 -7.89 8.93 -5.98
CA GLU A 96 -7.72 8.61 -7.41
C GLU A 96 -6.41 7.84 -7.66
N LEU A 97 -5.33 8.29 -7.05
CA LEU A 97 -4.03 7.59 -7.10
C LEU A 97 -4.11 6.18 -6.50
N ILE A 98 -4.82 6.01 -5.38
CA ILE A 98 -5.09 4.67 -4.82
C ILE A 98 -5.80 3.80 -5.84
N GLN A 99 -6.86 4.29 -6.48
CA GLN A 99 -7.63 3.51 -7.45
C GLN A 99 -6.79 3.13 -8.68
N GLU A 100 -5.99 4.05 -9.19
CA GLU A 100 -5.10 3.78 -10.32
C GLU A 100 -4.06 2.72 -9.93
N HIS A 101 -3.41 2.87 -8.77
CA HIS A 101 -2.44 1.91 -8.26
C HIS A 101 -3.05 0.51 -8.10
N GLU A 102 -4.19 0.40 -7.41
CA GLU A 102 -4.88 -0.87 -7.20
C GLU A 102 -5.28 -1.52 -8.54
N SER A 103 -5.70 -0.73 -9.54
CA SER A 103 -6.05 -1.23 -10.88
C SER A 103 -4.82 -1.80 -11.61
N ILE A 104 -3.67 -1.13 -11.53
CA ILE A 104 -2.44 -1.58 -12.19
C ILE A 104 -1.96 -2.90 -11.55
N ILE A 105 -1.89 -2.95 -10.23
CA ILE A 105 -1.43 -4.15 -9.52
C ILE A 105 -2.41 -5.31 -9.72
N SER A 106 -3.72 -5.05 -9.65
CA SER A 106 -4.76 -6.05 -9.93
C SER A 106 -4.53 -6.78 -11.25
N LYS A 107 -4.21 -6.04 -12.32
CA LYS A 107 -3.88 -6.62 -13.63
C LYS A 107 -2.56 -7.39 -13.60
N ALA A 108 -1.56 -6.89 -12.87
CA ALA A 108 -0.24 -7.51 -12.80
C ALA A 108 -0.25 -8.86 -12.11
N ILE A 109 -1.07 -9.05 -11.07
CA ILE A 109 -1.13 -10.27 -10.26
C ILE A 109 -2.42 -11.07 -10.46
N SER A 110 -3.33 -10.62 -11.35
CA SER A 110 -4.62 -11.26 -11.64
C SER A 110 -5.50 -11.46 -10.41
N ILE A 111 -5.49 -10.50 -9.48
CA ILE A 111 -6.32 -10.48 -8.27
C ILE A 111 -7.16 -9.20 -8.25
N ASN A 112 -8.46 -9.33 -8.00
CA ASN A 112 -9.33 -8.15 -7.92
C ASN A 112 -8.94 -7.24 -6.75
N PRO A 113 -9.02 -5.89 -6.91
CA PRO A 113 -8.85 -4.96 -5.81
C PRO A 113 -9.75 -5.32 -4.63
N ILE A 114 -9.21 -5.28 -3.41
CA ILE A 114 -9.91 -5.73 -2.20
C ILE A 114 -11.21 -4.94 -1.95
N GLN A 115 -11.27 -3.68 -2.33
CA GLN A 115 -12.50 -2.89 -2.25
C GLN A 115 -13.60 -3.44 -3.17
N LYS A 116 -13.24 -3.97 -4.35
CA LYS A 116 -14.18 -4.53 -5.33
C LYS A 116 -14.57 -5.98 -5.05
N SER A 117 -13.78 -6.71 -4.27
CA SER A 117 -14.04 -8.12 -3.94
C SER A 117 -14.62 -8.31 -2.54
N THR A 118 -14.05 -7.66 -1.53
CA THR A 118 -14.38 -7.89 -0.12
C THR A 118 -15.18 -6.74 0.51
N PHE A 119 -14.92 -5.50 0.09
CA PHE A 119 -15.51 -4.30 0.70
C PHE A 119 -16.36 -3.49 -0.28
N ILE A 120 -17.16 -4.17 -1.11
CA ILE A 120 -17.99 -3.57 -2.17
C ILE A 120 -18.93 -2.47 -1.63
N GLY A 121 -19.43 -2.61 -0.40
CA GLY A 121 -20.34 -1.65 0.23
C GLY A 121 -19.66 -0.42 0.85
N TYR A 122 -18.33 -0.36 0.89
CA TYR A 122 -17.64 0.80 1.44
C TYR A 122 -17.63 1.96 0.43
N LYS A 123 -18.24 3.10 0.78
CA LYS A 123 -18.43 4.25 -0.11
C LYS A 123 -17.84 5.56 0.44
N ASP A 124 -17.43 5.60 1.72
CA ASP A 124 -16.92 6.83 2.36
C ASP A 124 -15.47 7.16 1.99
N GLY A 125 -14.81 6.32 1.19
CA GLY A 125 -13.45 6.52 0.73
C GLY A 125 -12.94 5.39 -0.15
N LYS A 126 -11.62 5.21 -0.16
CA LYS A 126 -10.92 4.19 -0.94
C LYS A 126 -10.11 3.26 -0.05
N ILE A 127 -9.84 2.08 -0.57
CA ILE A 127 -9.08 1.05 0.12
C ILE A 127 -7.88 0.65 -0.74
N LYS A 128 -6.71 0.71 -0.13
CA LYS A 128 -5.46 0.23 -0.72
C LYS A 128 -4.99 -1.02 0.00
N SER A 129 -4.74 -2.06 -0.75
CA SER A 129 -4.05 -3.25 -0.23
C SER A 129 -2.60 -2.92 0.13
N LEU A 130 -2.15 -3.39 1.30
CA LEU A 130 -0.77 -3.24 1.75
C LEU A 130 -0.07 -4.60 1.75
N GLY A 131 1.26 -4.57 1.79
CA GLY A 131 2.09 -5.75 1.78
C GLY A 131 1.91 -6.60 0.51
N SER A 132 1.73 -7.90 0.66
CA SER A 132 1.62 -8.87 -0.43
C SER A 132 0.20 -9.03 -1.01
N TRP A 133 -0.62 -7.99 -0.96
CA TRP A 133 -1.97 -7.92 -1.50
C TRP A 133 -2.97 -8.95 -0.93
N GLY A 134 -3.82 -8.47 -0.05
CA GLY A 134 -4.95 -9.21 0.52
C GLY A 134 -4.72 -9.82 1.89
N GLY A 135 -3.63 -9.47 2.58
CA GLY A 135 -3.36 -9.91 3.94
C GLY A 135 -2.94 -8.78 4.86
N ASP A 136 -2.79 -9.11 6.11
CA ASP A 136 -2.37 -8.30 7.24
C ASP A 136 -3.15 -6.97 7.35
N PHE A 137 -2.74 -5.92 6.67
CA PHE A 137 -3.33 -4.59 6.75
C PHE A 137 -3.82 -4.05 5.41
N ILE A 138 -4.82 -3.20 5.48
CA ILE A 138 -5.24 -2.30 4.41
C ILE A 138 -5.13 -0.86 4.87
N LEU A 139 -4.83 0.05 3.94
CA LEU A 139 -4.98 1.48 4.14
C LEU A 139 -6.38 1.88 3.67
N VAL A 140 -7.10 2.61 4.54
CA VAL A 140 -8.44 3.09 4.26
C VAL A 140 -8.44 4.61 4.36
N THR A 141 -9.02 5.27 3.36
CA THR A 141 -9.38 6.68 3.44
C THR A 141 -10.83 6.82 3.90
N THR A 142 -11.17 7.89 4.58
CA THR A 142 -12.54 8.21 4.97
C THR A 142 -12.75 9.72 4.99
N LYS A 143 -13.90 10.17 4.47
CA LYS A 143 -14.28 11.59 4.47
C LYS A 143 -14.85 12.02 5.83
N ASN A 144 -15.64 11.14 6.43
CA ASN A 144 -16.42 11.43 7.64
C ASN A 144 -15.80 10.83 8.91
N LYS A 145 -14.67 10.14 8.82
CA LYS A 145 -14.02 9.39 9.91
C LYS A 145 -14.92 8.32 10.54
N ASP A 146 -15.97 7.89 9.83
CA ASP A 146 -16.86 6.82 10.26
C ASP A 146 -16.36 5.46 9.76
N LEU A 147 -15.91 4.63 10.67
CA LEU A 147 -15.38 3.29 10.42
C LEU A 147 -16.31 2.19 10.92
N THR A 148 -17.58 2.52 11.22
CA THR A 148 -18.62 1.57 11.64
C THR A 148 -18.81 0.45 10.62
N TYR A 149 -18.65 0.74 9.34
CA TYR A 149 -18.69 -0.25 8.26
C TYR A 149 -17.72 -1.43 8.49
N PHE A 150 -16.51 -1.15 8.96
CA PHE A 150 -15.49 -2.18 9.23
C PHE A 150 -15.72 -2.87 10.57
N ARG A 151 -16.10 -2.11 11.61
CA ARG A 151 -16.44 -2.68 12.95
C ARG A 151 -17.59 -3.66 12.87
N ASN A 152 -18.64 -3.38 12.10
CA ASN A 152 -19.76 -4.26 11.87
C ASN A 152 -19.39 -5.58 11.15
N ARG A 153 -18.18 -5.64 10.60
CA ARG A 153 -17.59 -6.86 9.99
C ARG A 153 -16.56 -7.54 10.89
N GLY A 154 -16.50 -7.15 12.17
CA GLY A 154 -15.57 -7.71 13.15
C GLY A 154 -14.13 -7.22 13.02
N LEU A 155 -13.87 -6.21 12.17
CA LEU A 155 -12.53 -5.62 12.00
C LEU A 155 -12.35 -4.49 13.02
N ASN A 156 -11.96 -4.85 14.23
CA ASN A 156 -11.88 -3.92 15.37
C ASN A 156 -10.50 -3.30 15.56
N THR A 157 -9.44 -3.88 15.00
CA THR A 157 -8.10 -3.30 15.03
C THR A 157 -7.97 -2.26 13.93
N ILE A 158 -8.24 -1.01 14.30
CA ILE A 158 -8.23 0.15 13.43
C ILE A 158 -7.29 1.18 14.05
N ILE A 159 -6.25 1.55 13.32
CA ILE A 159 -5.17 2.41 13.80
C ILE A 159 -5.12 3.66 12.90
N PRO A 160 -5.24 4.88 13.43
CA PRO A 160 -4.95 6.09 12.67
C PRO A 160 -3.54 6.03 12.09
N LEU A 161 -3.36 6.37 10.81
CA LEU A 161 -2.05 6.25 10.17
C LEU A 161 -0.98 7.05 10.91
N LYS A 162 -1.31 8.22 11.42
CA LYS A 162 -0.42 9.08 12.19
C LYS A 162 0.13 8.43 13.48
N GLU A 163 -0.57 7.43 14.03
CA GLU A 163 -0.12 6.70 15.23
C GLU A 163 0.79 5.53 14.90
N MET A 164 0.79 5.09 13.63
CA MET A 164 1.56 3.93 13.17
C MET A 164 2.87 4.33 12.48
N VAL A 165 2.93 5.55 11.93
CA VAL A 165 4.09 6.05 11.21
C VAL A 165 4.69 7.26 11.91
N TYR A 166 6.00 7.28 12.00
CA TYR A 166 6.71 8.47 12.48
C TYR A 166 6.78 9.50 11.34
N LEU A 167 6.19 10.64 11.54
CA LEU A 167 6.07 11.68 10.51
C LEU A 167 7.18 12.74 10.55
N GLY A 168 8.09 12.67 11.55
CA GLY A 168 9.20 13.60 11.73
C GLY A 168 8.96 14.62 12.84
#